data_f9139a56f12fe00b5c6a9637d9a73612
#
_entry.id   f9139a56f12fe00b5c6a9637d9a73612
#
_cell.length_a   1.000
_cell.length_b   1.000
_cell.length_c   1.000
_cell.angle_alpha   90.00
_cell.angle_beta   90.00
_cell.angle_gamma   90.00
#
_symmetry.space_group_name_H-M   'P 1'
#
loop_
_entity.id
_entity.type
_entity.pdbx_description
1 polymer ?
#
loop_
_entity_poly.entity_id
_entity_poly.type
_entity_poly.pdbx_seq_one_letter_code
_entity_poly.pdbx_strand_id
1 'polypeptide(L)'
;MHVWLITILLMVCSGQAGAAPDLVLVAGATGRTGQLVVRELNAAGYRVRALVRDSDRARPVLGDLVDYAVGDVRQRATLDAALKGVRFVISTVGATRKDPANAPEFVDFAGVRNLAEAAVAAKVEQIVVVTSAGVTRKDHPLNKMFDNVLIWKGKGEMAVRESGVAYTIVRPGGLNDQPAAETRVRLEQGDRGTGFVSRADVARVCVAALRSTSARNRTFEVYGAPTPAVSDWDALFGRLIADEPSS
;
A
#
# COMPACT_ATOMS: atom_id res chain seq x y z
N MET A 1 51.81 -25.49 -49.16
CA MET A 1 50.72 -26.01 -48.34
C MET A 1 50.51 -25.03 -47.19
N HIS A 2 49.52 -24.19 -47.29
CA HIS A 2 49.19 -23.21 -46.20
C HIS A 2 47.94 -23.71 -45.47
N VAL A 3 48.11 -24.10 -44.24
CA VAL A 3 47.02 -24.50 -43.33
C VAL A 3 46.48 -23.24 -42.65
N TRP A 4 45.21 -22.88 -42.94
CA TRP A 4 44.48 -21.82 -42.25
C TRP A 4 43.85 -22.42 -41.01
N LEU A 5 44.28 -21.95 -39.83
CA LEU A 5 43.62 -22.21 -38.54
C LEU A 5 42.43 -21.25 -38.39
N ILE A 6 41.24 -21.80 -38.45
CA ILE A 6 40.00 -21.06 -38.12
C ILE A 6 39.82 -21.11 -36.63
N THR A 7 40.05 -20.00 -35.95
CA THR A 7 39.75 -19.82 -34.53
C THR A 7 38.27 -19.51 -34.40
N ILE A 8 37.47 -20.46 -33.94
CA ILE A 8 36.05 -20.22 -33.58
C ILE A 8 36.00 -19.54 -32.22
N LEU A 9 35.65 -18.24 -32.21
CA LEU A 9 35.40 -17.47 -31.01
C LEU A 9 33.97 -17.81 -30.48
N LEU A 10 33.88 -18.67 -29.48
CA LEU A 10 32.65 -18.94 -28.75
C LEU A 10 32.26 -17.70 -27.91
N MET A 11 31.32 -16.91 -28.43
CA MET A 11 30.67 -15.86 -27.65
C MET A 11 29.76 -16.50 -26.59
N VAL A 12 30.25 -16.59 -25.37
CA VAL A 12 29.43 -16.97 -24.21
C VAL A 12 28.50 -15.75 -23.90
N CYS A 13 27.26 -15.80 -24.39
CA CYS A 13 26.22 -14.92 -23.96
C CYS A 13 25.93 -15.21 -22.47
N SER A 14 26.56 -14.47 -21.57
CA SER A 14 26.18 -14.42 -20.15
C SER A 14 24.81 -13.78 -20.07
N GLY A 15 23.76 -14.58 -20.13
CA GLY A 15 22.41 -14.13 -19.81
C GLY A 15 22.41 -13.64 -18.35
N GLN A 16 22.33 -12.32 -18.15
CA GLN A 16 22.02 -11.76 -16.84
C GLN A 16 20.63 -12.30 -16.47
N ALA A 17 20.58 -13.26 -15.54
CA ALA A 17 19.34 -13.64 -14.89
C ALA A 17 18.83 -12.37 -14.18
N GLY A 18 17.84 -11.71 -14.77
CA GLY A 18 17.19 -10.57 -14.15
C GLY A 18 16.68 -11.01 -12.76
N ALA A 19 16.92 -10.19 -11.74
CA ALA A 19 16.39 -10.45 -10.40
C ALA A 19 14.87 -10.67 -10.50
N ALA A 20 14.37 -11.67 -9.76
CA ALA A 20 12.94 -11.94 -9.74
C ALA A 20 12.18 -10.66 -9.27
N PRO A 21 11.01 -10.38 -9.87
CA PRO A 21 10.24 -9.20 -9.48
C PRO A 21 9.93 -9.18 -7.99
N ASP A 22 9.99 -7.99 -7.38
CA ASP A 22 9.70 -7.80 -5.97
C ASP A 22 8.28 -8.25 -5.62
N LEU A 23 8.14 -8.96 -4.51
CA LEU A 23 6.87 -9.44 -4.01
C LEU A 23 6.25 -8.41 -3.06
N VAL A 24 5.03 -7.98 -3.39
CA VAL A 24 4.23 -7.05 -2.60
C VAL A 24 3.03 -7.77 -2.01
N LEU A 25 2.86 -7.71 -0.68
CA LEU A 25 1.63 -8.17 -0.05
C LEU A 25 0.61 -7.04 -0.02
N VAL A 26 -0.61 -7.33 -0.47
CA VAL A 26 -1.75 -6.41 -0.39
C VAL A 26 -2.76 -6.93 0.63
N ALA A 27 -2.87 -6.24 1.77
CA ALA A 27 -3.92 -6.47 2.74
C ALA A 27 -5.16 -5.64 2.37
N GLY A 28 -6.34 -6.27 2.38
CA GLY A 28 -7.58 -5.65 1.87
C GLY A 28 -7.71 -5.70 0.34
N ALA A 29 -7.01 -6.62 -0.33
CA ALA A 29 -6.93 -6.76 -1.78
C ALA A 29 -8.30 -6.89 -2.48
N THR A 30 -9.29 -7.51 -1.85
CA THR A 30 -10.65 -7.68 -2.40
C THR A 30 -11.53 -6.44 -2.27
N GLY A 31 -11.09 -5.42 -1.52
CA GLY A 31 -11.79 -4.14 -1.38
C GLY A 31 -11.68 -3.29 -2.65
N ARG A 32 -12.57 -2.27 -2.79
CA ARG A 32 -12.63 -1.41 -4.00
C ARG A 32 -11.29 -0.74 -4.32
N THR A 33 -10.58 -0.22 -3.31
CA THR A 33 -9.24 0.37 -3.50
C THR A 33 -8.19 -0.72 -3.69
N GLY A 34 -8.26 -1.81 -2.92
CA GLY A 34 -7.30 -2.91 -2.99
C GLY A 34 -7.23 -3.58 -4.36
N GLN A 35 -8.37 -3.78 -5.03
CA GLN A 35 -8.41 -4.30 -6.41
C GLN A 35 -7.66 -3.41 -7.40
N LEU A 36 -7.77 -2.09 -7.24
CA LEU A 36 -7.04 -1.13 -8.07
C LEU A 36 -5.55 -1.14 -7.75
N VAL A 37 -5.16 -1.26 -6.47
CA VAL A 37 -3.76 -1.44 -6.06
C VAL A 37 -3.17 -2.71 -6.68
N VAL A 38 -3.88 -3.83 -6.65
CA VAL A 38 -3.44 -5.08 -7.29
C VAL A 38 -3.19 -4.88 -8.80
N ARG A 39 -4.11 -4.21 -9.49
CA ARG A 39 -3.96 -3.93 -10.93
C ARG A 39 -2.75 -3.02 -11.23
N GLU A 40 -2.58 -1.96 -10.46
CA GLU A 40 -1.45 -1.02 -10.62
C GLU A 40 -0.10 -1.71 -10.32
N LEU A 41 -0.04 -2.57 -9.30
CA LEU A 41 1.17 -3.35 -8.99
C LEU A 41 1.54 -4.31 -10.13
N ASN A 42 0.57 -5.05 -10.66
CA ASN A 42 0.80 -5.95 -11.80
C ASN A 42 1.25 -5.17 -13.05
N ALA A 43 0.60 -4.03 -13.34
CA ALA A 43 1.01 -3.16 -14.46
C ALA A 43 2.43 -2.58 -14.27
N ALA A 44 2.83 -2.38 -13.01
CA ALA A 44 4.16 -1.90 -12.65
C ALA A 44 5.23 -3.01 -12.59
N GLY A 45 4.87 -4.27 -12.87
CA GLY A 45 5.78 -5.42 -12.94
C GLY A 45 6.13 -6.05 -11.58
N TYR A 46 5.36 -5.77 -10.52
CA TYR A 46 5.50 -6.45 -9.24
C TYR A 46 4.81 -7.81 -9.24
N ARG A 47 5.32 -8.75 -8.44
CA ARG A 47 4.55 -9.91 -8.02
C ARG A 47 3.64 -9.52 -6.87
N VAL A 48 2.39 -9.94 -6.92
CA VAL A 48 1.40 -9.57 -5.90
C VAL A 48 0.98 -10.79 -5.12
N ARG A 49 1.00 -10.67 -3.78
CA ARG A 49 0.37 -11.61 -2.86
C ARG A 49 -0.83 -10.94 -2.20
N ALA A 50 -2.02 -11.46 -2.43
CA ALA A 50 -3.25 -10.99 -1.82
C ALA A 50 -3.45 -11.68 -0.46
N LEU A 51 -3.45 -10.91 0.63
CA LEU A 51 -3.89 -11.39 1.94
C LEU A 51 -5.42 -11.42 1.95
N VAL A 52 -5.99 -12.60 2.07
CA VAL A 52 -7.43 -12.83 2.00
C VAL A 52 -7.87 -13.76 3.13
N ARG A 53 -9.10 -13.59 3.61
CA ARG A 53 -9.69 -14.47 4.63
C ARG A 53 -10.21 -15.77 4.04
N ASP A 54 -10.52 -15.76 2.75
CA ASP A 54 -11.09 -16.89 2.01
C ASP A 54 -10.64 -16.76 0.54
N SER A 55 -9.83 -17.69 0.07
CA SER A 55 -9.27 -17.68 -1.29
C SER A 55 -10.33 -17.94 -2.36
N ASP A 56 -11.32 -18.79 -2.07
CA ASP A 56 -12.33 -19.16 -3.05
C ASP A 56 -13.27 -18.01 -3.34
N ARG A 57 -13.57 -17.20 -2.31
CA ARG A 57 -14.31 -15.95 -2.47
C ARG A 57 -13.49 -14.83 -3.12
N ALA A 58 -12.19 -14.86 -2.98
CA ALA A 58 -11.31 -13.84 -3.55
C ALA A 58 -11.01 -14.08 -5.04
N ARG A 59 -10.90 -15.32 -5.50
CA ARG A 59 -10.59 -15.67 -6.89
C ARG A 59 -11.49 -15.02 -7.94
N PRO A 60 -12.82 -15.02 -7.81
CA PRO A 60 -13.69 -14.35 -8.78
C PRO A 60 -13.46 -12.82 -8.86
N VAL A 61 -12.86 -12.22 -7.83
CA VAL A 61 -12.63 -10.79 -7.73
C VAL A 61 -11.25 -10.38 -8.26
N LEU A 62 -10.21 -11.17 -7.96
CA LEU A 62 -8.80 -10.83 -8.23
C LEU A 62 -8.19 -11.62 -9.39
N GLY A 63 -8.80 -12.74 -9.81
CA GLY A 63 -8.29 -13.61 -10.87
C GLY A 63 -7.03 -14.38 -10.46
N ASP A 64 -6.31 -14.89 -11.46
CA ASP A 64 -5.14 -15.76 -11.26
C ASP A 64 -3.79 -15.02 -11.35
N LEU A 65 -3.81 -13.68 -11.43
CA LEU A 65 -2.60 -12.86 -11.52
C LEU A 65 -1.98 -12.52 -10.16
N VAL A 66 -2.41 -13.16 -9.09
CA VAL A 66 -1.92 -12.94 -7.72
C VAL A 66 -1.69 -14.26 -7.00
N ASP A 67 -0.68 -14.29 -6.13
CA ASP A 67 -0.52 -15.34 -5.13
C ASP A 67 -1.56 -15.11 -4.02
N TYR A 68 -2.23 -16.15 -3.55
CA TYR A 68 -3.17 -16.03 -2.43
C TYR A 68 -2.52 -16.49 -1.13
N ALA A 69 -2.58 -15.65 -0.10
CA ALA A 69 -2.24 -16.03 1.27
C ALA A 69 -3.50 -15.92 2.13
N VAL A 70 -3.90 -17.05 2.73
CA VAL A 70 -5.04 -17.06 3.65
C VAL A 70 -4.59 -16.56 5.02
N GLY A 71 -5.25 -15.51 5.51
CA GLY A 71 -4.95 -14.91 6.80
C GLY A 71 -5.88 -13.74 7.10
N ASP A 72 -5.84 -13.28 8.34
CA ASP A 72 -6.66 -12.19 8.85
C ASP A 72 -5.80 -11.22 9.65
N VAL A 73 -5.82 -9.94 9.31
CA VAL A 73 -5.05 -8.91 10.03
C VAL A 73 -5.38 -8.87 11.54
N ARG A 74 -6.59 -9.28 11.93
CA ARG A 74 -7.00 -9.37 13.34
C ARG A 74 -6.31 -10.52 14.10
N GLN A 75 -5.71 -11.46 13.39
CA GLN A 75 -5.07 -12.67 13.92
C GLN A 75 -3.60 -12.67 13.57
N ARG A 76 -2.76 -12.09 14.44
CA ARG A 76 -1.32 -11.87 14.21
C ARG A 76 -0.60 -13.13 13.71
N ALA A 77 -0.90 -14.31 14.28
CA ALA A 77 -0.26 -15.56 13.93
C ALA A 77 -0.47 -16.00 12.46
N THR A 78 -1.53 -15.52 11.80
CA THR A 78 -1.81 -15.85 10.40
C THR A 78 -0.97 -15.05 9.40
N LEU A 79 -0.26 -14.01 9.86
CA LEU A 79 0.46 -13.07 9.00
C LEU A 79 1.88 -13.50 8.68
N ASP A 80 2.51 -14.31 9.53
CA ASP A 80 3.92 -14.70 9.37
C ASP A 80 4.15 -15.50 8.08
N ALA A 81 3.28 -16.46 7.80
CA ALA A 81 3.34 -17.22 6.55
C ALA A 81 3.04 -16.35 5.31
N ALA A 82 2.09 -15.42 5.45
CA ALA A 82 1.71 -14.51 4.36
C ALA A 82 2.85 -13.55 3.98
N LEU A 83 3.68 -13.16 4.95
CA LEU A 83 4.78 -12.21 4.73
C LEU A 83 6.12 -12.87 4.33
N LYS A 84 6.17 -14.19 4.25
CA LYS A 84 7.41 -14.88 3.86
C LYS A 84 7.88 -14.45 2.45
N GLY A 85 9.07 -13.85 2.37
CA GLY A 85 9.69 -13.37 1.13
C GLY A 85 9.04 -12.09 0.57
N VAL A 86 8.17 -11.43 1.31
CA VAL A 86 7.57 -10.15 0.93
C VAL A 86 8.57 -9.04 1.16
N ARG A 87 8.76 -8.19 0.14
CA ARG A 87 9.61 -7.01 0.22
C ARG A 87 8.83 -5.79 0.70
N PHE A 88 7.60 -5.62 0.22
CA PHE A 88 6.76 -4.46 0.50
C PHE A 88 5.34 -4.88 0.91
N VAL A 89 4.68 -4.02 1.67
CA VAL A 89 3.28 -4.21 2.06
C VAL A 89 2.47 -2.97 1.67
N ILE A 90 1.28 -3.19 1.09
CA ILE A 90 0.25 -2.14 0.97
C ILE A 90 -0.98 -2.59 1.74
N SER A 91 -1.41 -1.77 2.69
CA SER A 91 -2.62 -2.00 3.48
C SER A 91 -3.73 -1.04 3.04
N THR A 92 -4.81 -1.60 2.53
CA THR A 92 -6.06 -0.90 2.22
C THR A 92 -7.23 -1.44 3.07
N VAL A 93 -6.90 -2.05 4.23
CA VAL A 93 -7.92 -2.57 5.13
C VAL A 93 -8.77 -1.46 5.73
N GLY A 94 -10.00 -1.79 6.03
CA GLY A 94 -10.91 -0.89 6.70
C GLY A 94 -12.11 -1.66 7.26
N ALA A 95 -12.64 -1.17 8.36
CA ALA A 95 -13.80 -1.74 9.02
C ALA A 95 -15.03 -1.76 8.10
N THR A 96 -15.90 -2.74 8.31
CA THR A 96 -17.19 -2.84 7.64
C THR A 96 -18.32 -2.89 8.67
N ARG A 97 -19.40 -2.17 8.43
CA ARG A 97 -20.55 -2.10 9.36
C ARG A 97 -21.36 -3.40 9.50
N LYS A 98 -21.12 -4.37 8.63
CA LYS A 98 -21.96 -5.55 8.54
C LYS A 98 -21.70 -6.62 9.62
N ASP A 99 -20.57 -6.49 10.32
CA ASP A 99 -20.11 -7.49 11.28
C ASP A 99 -19.38 -6.80 12.43
N PRO A 100 -19.88 -6.88 13.67
CA PRO A 100 -19.22 -6.30 14.84
C PRO A 100 -17.77 -6.76 15.03
N ALA A 101 -17.45 -7.99 14.64
CA ALA A 101 -16.08 -8.49 14.67
C ALA A 101 -15.15 -7.77 13.69
N ASN A 102 -15.68 -7.00 12.74
CA ASN A 102 -14.95 -6.11 11.84
C ASN A 102 -15.06 -4.62 12.24
N ALA A 103 -15.33 -4.32 13.50
CA ALA A 103 -15.36 -2.95 13.99
C ALA A 103 -14.00 -2.24 13.81
N PRO A 104 -13.97 -0.90 13.75
CA PRO A 104 -12.75 -0.12 13.53
C PRO A 104 -11.63 -0.43 14.53
N GLU A 105 -11.96 -0.71 15.79
CA GLU A 105 -10.99 -1.10 16.80
C GLU A 105 -10.21 -2.35 16.40
N PHE A 106 -10.88 -3.35 15.82
CA PHE A 106 -10.24 -4.62 15.48
C PHE A 106 -9.53 -4.59 14.12
N VAL A 107 -10.02 -3.80 13.17
CA VAL A 107 -9.48 -3.77 11.81
C VAL A 107 -8.56 -2.59 11.58
N ASP A 108 -9.04 -1.37 11.87
CA ASP A 108 -8.29 -0.13 11.57
C ASP A 108 -7.19 0.16 12.59
N PHE A 109 -7.29 -0.37 13.81
CA PHE A 109 -6.24 -0.28 14.83
C PHE A 109 -5.50 -1.60 15.01
N ALA A 110 -6.12 -2.61 15.68
CA ALA A 110 -5.43 -3.84 16.06
C ALA A 110 -4.90 -4.59 14.83
N GLY A 111 -5.67 -4.64 13.73
CA GLY A 111 -5.28 -5.27 12.48
C GLY A 111 -4.09 -4.58 11.81
N VAL A 112 -4.08 -3.24 11.79
CA VAL A 112 -2.97 -2.47 11.23
C VAL A 112 -1.71 -2.63 12.09
N ARG A 113 -1.84 -2.59 13.43
CA ARG A 113 -0.74 -2.87 14.36
C ARG A 113 -0.14 -4.26 14.13
N ASN A 114 -0.98 -5.31 14.12
CA ASN A 114 -0.53 -6.67 13.87
C ASN A 114 0.22 -6.81 12.54
N LEU A 115 -0.25 -6.12 11.50
CA LEU A 115 0.39 -6.13 10.19
C LEU A 115 1.76 -5.44 10.23
N ALA A 116 1.88 -4.31 10.92
CA ALA A 116 3.15 -3.59 11.09
C ALA A 116 4.17 -4.42 11.89
N GLU A 117 3.76 -5.01 13.01
CA GLU A 117 4.59 -5.91 13.82
C GLU A 117 5.07 -7.14 13.00
N ALA A 118 4.17 -7.72 12.18
CA ALA A 118 4.50 -8.82 11.30
C ALA A 118 5.48 -8.41 10.19
N ALA A 119 5.32 -7.20 9.64
CA ALA A 119 6.21 -6.65 8.63
C ALA A 119 7.63 -6.45 9.17
N VAL A 120 7.78 -5.98 10.40
CA VAL A 120 9.09 -5.88 11.09
C VAL A 120 9.72 -7.27 11.24
N ALA A 121 8.98 -8.24 11.76
CA ALA A 121 9.48 -9.61 11.96
C ALA A 121 9.92 -10.26 10.63
N ALA A 122 9.21 -9.97 9.54
CA ALA A 122 9.53 -10.45 8.19
C ALA A 122 10.60 -9.60 7.46
N LYS A 123 11.13 -8.54 8.09
CA LYS A 123 12.11 -7.60 7.50
C LYS A 123 11.59 -6.94 6.21
N VAL A 124 10.32 -6.61 6.18
CA VAL A 124 9.72 -5.83 5.09
C VAL A 124 10.41 -4.47 4.99
N GLU A 125 10.77 -4.05 3.78
CA GLU A 125 11.46 -2.77 3.59
C GLU A 125 10.57 -1.55 3.83
N GLN A 126 9.28 -1.64 3.46
CA GLN A 126 8.34 -0.53 3.63
C GLN A 126 6.90 -1.02 3.66
N ILE A 127 6.10 -0.39 4.50
CA ILE A 127 4.65 -0.55 4.51
C ILE A 127 3.97 0.76 4.08
N VAL A 128 3.03 0.67 3.13
CA VAL A 128 2.14 1.78 2.75
C VAL A 128 0.77 1.52 3.34
N VAL A 129 0.26 2.45 4.15
CA VAL A 129 -1.04 2.28 4.83
C VAL A 129 -2.01 3.35 4.38
N VAL A 130 -3.16 2.93 3.85
CA VAL A 130 -4.26 3.83 3.47
C VAL A 130 -5.18 4.02 4.67
N THR A 131 -5.30 5.25 5.13
CA THR A 131 -6.16 5.62 6.25
C THR A 131 -7.27 6.60 5.81
N SER A 132 -7.32 7.82 6.29
CA SER A 132 -8.29 8.82 5.87
C SER A 132 -7.85 10.23 6.26
N ALA A 133 -8.13 11.22 5.46
CA ALA A 133 -8.16 12.60 5.93
C ALA A 133 -9.19 12.75 7.06
N GLY A 134 -8.91 13.62 8.02
CA GLY A 134 -9.76 13.84 9.19
C GLY A 134 -9.36 13.05 10.44
N VAL A 135 -8.34 12.16 10.39
CA VAL A 135 -7.94 11.32 11.54
C VAL A 135 -7.48 12.13 12.76
N THR A 136 -7.01 13.37 12.58
CA THR A 136 -6.61 14.25 13.69
C THR A 136 -7.79 15.03 14.28
N ARG A 137 -8.93 15.04 13.62
CA ARG A 137 -10.13 15.79 14.01
C ARG A 137 -11.09 14.91 14.80
N LYS A 138 -11.00 14.95 16.12
CA LYS A 138 -11.81 14.11 17.02
C LYS A 138 -13.33 14.30 16.82
N ASP A 139 -13.77 15.52 16.54
CA ASP A 139 -15.18 15.87 16.34
C ASP A 139 -15.70 15.63 14.92
N HIS A 140 -14.90 15.02 14.06
CA HIS A 140 -15.29 14.76 12.67
C HIS A 140 -16.55 13.90 12.60
N PRO A 141 -17.56 14.26 11.75
CA PRO A 141 -18.86 13.56 11.68
C PRO A 141 -18.74 12.04 11.43
N LEU A 142 -17.72 11.59 10.70
CA LEU A 142 -17.47 10.16 10.47
C LEU A 142 -17.24 9.38 11.77
N ASN A 143 -16.73 9.99 12.83
CA ASN A 143 -16.58 9.32 14.13
C ASN A 143 -17.93 8.96 14.72
N LYS A 144 -18.91 9.87 14.65
CA LYS A 144 -20.28 9.61 15.12
C LYS A 144 -21.02 8.59 14.23
N MET A 145 -20.75 8.61 12.93
CA MET A 145 -21.45 7.77 11.96
C MET A 145 -20.89 6.35 11.86
N PHE A 146 -19.61 6.14 12.20
CA PHE A 146 -18.86 4.90 11.95
C PHE A 146 -17.99 4.48 13.14
N ASP A 147 -18.56 4.46 14.35
CA ASP A 147 -17.95 3.88 15.54
C ASP A 147 -16.51 4.39 15.81
N ASN A 148 -16.32 5.70 15.78
CA ASN A 148 -15.02 6.35 15.98
C ASN A 148 -13.94 5.91 14.98
N VAL A 149 -14.32 5.61 13.74
CA VAL A 149 -13.43 5.07 12.70
C VAL A 149 -12.14 5.88 12.50
N LEU A 150 -12.22 7.21 12.53
CA LEU A 150 -11.03 8.06 12.35
C LEU A 150 -10.12 8.02 13.58
N ILE A 151 -10.67 7.92 14.77
CA ILE A 151 -9.90 7.76 16.02
C ILE A 151 -9.12 6.44 15.98
N TRP A 152 -9.78 5.34 15.56
CA TRP A 152 -9.13 4.04 15.46
C TRP A 152 -8.09 3.99 14.34
N LYS A 153 -8.34 4.64 13.19
CA LYS A 153 -7.32 4.82 12.14
C LYS A 153 -6.11 5.59 12.65
N GLY A 154 -6.31 6.68 13.39
CA GLY A 154 -5.23 7.43 14.00
C GLY A 154 -4.37 6.60 14.96
N LYS A 155 -4.99 5.73 15.76
CA LYS A 155 -4.26 4.76 16.61
C LYS A 155 -3.49 3.74 15.77
N GLY A 156 -4.05 3.27 14.65
CA GLY A 156 -3.36 2.40 13.70
C GLY A 156 -2.13 3.08 13.09
N GLU A 157 -2.23 4.35 12.70
CA GLU A 157 -1.10 5.14 12.22
C GLU A 157 0.01 5.27 13.28
N MET A 158 -0.34 5.52 14.54
CA MET A 158 0.63 5.57 15.64
C MET A 158 1.37 4.24 15.77
N ALA A 159 0.65 3.12 15.78
CA ALA A 159 1.25 1.80 15.86
C ALA A 159 2.21 1.50 14.68
N VAL A 160 1.91 2.01 13.48
CA VAL A 160 2.83 1.89 12.33
C VAL A 160 4.09 2.71 12.56
N ARG A 161 3.97 3.98 13.00
CA ARG A 161 5.14 4.85 13.29
C ARG A 161 6.04 4.28 14.38
N GLU A 162 5.45 3.69 15.42
CA GLU A 162 6.15 3.12 16.56
C GLU A 162 6.76 1.74 16.27
N SER A 163 6.34 1.06 15.21
CA SER A 163 6.78 -0.30 14.89
C SER A 163 8.24 -0.42 14.47
N GLY A 164 8.84 0.65 13.94
CA GLY A 164 10.19 0.66 13.40
C GLY A 164 10.32 0.22 11.94
N VAL A 165 9.24 -0.22 11.26
CA VAL A 165 9.26 -0.44 9.81
C VAL A 165 9.21 0.91 9.09
N ALA A 166 9.98 1.08 8.00
CA ALA A 166 9.78 2.26 7.16
C ALA A 166 8.37 2.27 6.58
N TYR A 167 7.72 3.43 6.59
CA TYR A 167 6.31 3.51 6.23
C TYR A 167 5.99 4.70 5.30
N THR A 168 4.81 4.64 4.70
CA THR A 168 4.11 5.79 4.12
C THR A 168 2.65 5.72 4.55
N ILE A 169 2.13 6.79 5.14
CA ILE A 169 0.72 6.88 5.52
C ILE A 169 0.00 7.81 4.53
N VAL A 170 -0.92 7.21 3.78
CA VAL A 170 -1.72 7.90 2.77
C VAL A 170 -3.12 8.13 3.35
N ARG A 171 -3.52 9.40 3.46
CA ARG A 171 -4.82 9.84 3.99
C ARG A 171 -5.68 10.38 2.86
N PRO A 172 -6.45 9.56 2.15
CA PRO A 172 -7.35 10.06 1.12
C PRO A 172 -8.44 10.97 1.68
N GLY A 173 -8.83 11.97 0.91
CA GLY A 173 -10.11 12.66 1.09
C GLY A 173 -11.30 11.76 0.80
N GLY A 174 -12.48 12.34 0.51
CA GLY A 174 -13.66 11.59 0.10
C GLY A 174 -13.38 10.74 -1.15
N LEU A 175 -13.62 9.43 -1.06
CA LEU A 175 -13.32 8.51 -2.15
C LEU A 175 -14.47 8.44 -3.16
N ASN A 176 -14.16 8.57 -4.46
CA ASN A 176 -15.07 8.30 -5.57
C ASN A 176 -14.51 7.23 -6.52
N ASP A 177 -15.30 6.79 -7.49
CA ASP A 177 -14.92 5.78 -8.49
C ASP A 177 -14.80 6.36 -9.90
N GLN A 178 -14.55 7.66 -9.99
CA GLN A 178 -14.31 8.27 -11.30
C GLN A 178 -13.06 7.66 -11.93
N PRO A 179 -13.11 7.31 -13.22
CA PRO A 179 -11.94 6.83 -13.91
C PRO A 179 -10.92 7.97 -13.98
N ALA A 180 -9.67 7.66 -13.64
CA ALA A 180 -8.57 8.61 -13.80
C ALA A 180 -7.70 8.14 -14.96
N ALA A 181 -7.84 8.78 -16.11
CA ALA A 181 -6.96 8.55 -17.26
C ALA A 181 -5.52 8.97 -16.92
N GLU A 182 -5.38 10.07 -16.20
CA GLU A 182 -4.12 10.62 -15.70
C GLU A 182 -4.25 10.96 -14.22
N THR A 183 -3.17 10.74 -13.47
CA THR A 183 -3.16 11.08 -12.04
C THR A 183 -2.97 12.57 -11.84
N ARG A 184 -4.01 13.22 -11.33
CA ARG A 184 -4.04 14.65 -11.01
C ARG A 184 -4.39 14.82 -9.55
N VAL A 185 -3.35 14.91 -8.71
CA VAL A 185 -3.50 14.97 -7.26
C VAL A 185 -2.67 16.09 -6.66
N ARG A 186 -3.10 16.58 -5.54
CA ARG A 186 -2.30 17.39 -4.62
C ARG A 186 -2.10 16.61 -3.34
N LEU A 187 -0.90 16.71 -2.80
CA LEU A 187 -0.54 16.15 -1.50
C LEU A 187 -0.46 17.29 -0.49
N GLU A 188 -1.03 17.08 0.68
CA GLU A 188 -1.05 18.05 1.78
C GLU A 188 -0.64 17.37 3.08
N GLN A 189 -0.26 18.16 4.07
CA GLN A 189 0.07 17.68 5.41
C GLN A 189 -0.63 18.52 6.47
N GLY A 190 -0.87 17.93 7.65
CA GLY A 190 -1.49 18.60 8.78
C GLY A 190 -3.00 18.47 8.86
N ASP A 191 -3.61 17.65 7.99
CA ASP A 191 -5.05 17.29 8.01
C ASP A 191 -6.00 18.50 7.97
N ARG A 192 -5.64 19.54 7.20
CA ARG A 192 -6.38 20.81 7.10
C ARG A 192 -7.26 20.88 5.87
N GLY A 193 -6.93 20.11 4.83
CA GLY A 193 -7.62 20.12 3.55
C GLY A 193 -8.96 19.40 3.57
N THR A 194 -9.71 19.62 2.49
CA THR A 194 -10.94 18.90 2.17
C THR A 194 -10.98 18.61 0.67
N GLY A 195 -11.76 17.64 0.26
CA GLY A 195 -11.94 17.29 -1.15
C GLY A 195 -12.16 15.80 -1.36
N PHE A 196 -12.25 15.45 -2.64
CA PHE A 196 -12.43 14.07 -3.08
C PHE A 196 -11.20 13.63 -3.89
N VAL A 197 -10.99 12.32 -3.96
CA VAL A 197 -9.98 11.70 -4.81
C VAL A 197 -10.53 10.38 -5.36
N SER A 198 -10.13 10.02 -6.58
CA SER A 198 -10.49 8.72 -7.13
C SER A 198 -9.72 7.58 -6.43
N ARG A 199 -10.37 6.43 -6.28
CA ARG A 199 -9.67 5.23 -5.78
C ARG A 199 -8.53 4.79 -6.68
N ALA A 200 -8.65 5.07 -7.99
CA ALA A 200 -7.58 4.81 -8.95
C ALA A 200 -6.34 5.67 -8.67
N ASP A 201 -6.53 6.96 -8.39
CA ASP A 201 -5.41 7.84 -8.03
C ASP A 201 -4.77 7.43 -6.70
N VAL A 202 -5.58 7.04 -5.70
CA VAL A 202 -5.05 6.51 -4.43
C VAL A 202 -4.19 5.27 -4.68
N ALA A 203 -4.62 4.35 -5.54
CA ALA A 203 -3.84 3.16 -5.88
C ALA A 203 -2.49 3.53 -6.53
N ARG A 204 -2.49 4.48 -7.47
CA ARG A 204 -1.26 4.96 -8.11
C ARG A 204 -0.31 5.64 -7.13
N VAL A 205 -0.83 6.48 -6.23
CA VAL A 205 -0.05 7.10 -5.15
C VAL A 205 0.61 6.01 -4.29
N CYS A 206 -0.13 4.99 -3.88
CA CYS A 206 0.40 3.89 -3.06
C CYS A 206 1.51 3.11 -3.76
N VAL A 207 1.35 2.80 -5.05
CA VAL A 207 2.35 2.06 -5.83
C VAL A 207 3.58 2.93 -6.10
N ALA A 208 3.39 4.21 -6.41
CA ALA A 208 4.49 5.15 -6.58
C ALA A 208 5.31 5.31 -5.29
N ALA A 209 4.66 5.34 -4.11
CA ALA A 209 5.32 5.45 -2.83
C ALA A 209 6.29 4.29 -2.53
N LEU A 210 6.04 3.07 -3.03
CA LEU A 210 6.97 1.94 -2.88
C LEU A 210 8.29 2.14 -3.62
N ARG A 211 8.28 2.91 -4.70
CA ARG A 211 9.46 3.16 -5.53
C ARG A 211 10.26 4.38 -5.08
N SER A 212 9.68 5.23 -4.26
CA SER A 212 10.25 6.50 -3.85
C SER A 212 10.79 6.44 -2.42
N THR A 213 12.09 6.64 -2.26
CA THR A 213 12.69 6.86 -0.93
C THR A 213 12.19 8.17 -0.31
N SER A 214 11.81 9.14 -1.15
CA SER A 214 11.22 10.42 -0.72
C SER A 214 9.82 10.28 -0.10
N ALA A 215 9.15 9.14 -0.27
CA ALA A 215 7.87 8.86 0.37
C ALA A 215 8.00 8.18 1.74
N ARG A 216 9.20 7.69 2.10
CA ARG A 216 9.43 6.96 3.37
C ARG A 216 9.31 7.88 4.58
N ASN A 217 8.66 7.35 5.63
CA ASN A 217 8.42 8.03 6.90
C ASN A 217 7.71 9.38 6.69
N ARG A 218 6.67 9.36 5.87
CA ARG A 218 5.82 10.52 5.60
C ARG A 218 4.36 10.16 5.73
N THR A 219 3.63 11.11 6.31
CA THR A 219 2.17 11.09 6.40
C THR A 219 1.64 12.27 5.61
N PHE A 220 0.70 12.02 4.72
CA PHE A 220 0.10 13.09 3.91
C PHE A 220 -1.34 12.76 3.50
N GLU A 221 -2.12 13.79 3.30
CA GLU A 221 -3.44 13.75 2.70
C GLU A 221 -3.30 13.78 1.17
N VAL A 222 -4.22 13.08 0.47
CA VAL A 222 -4.31 13.10 -0.98
C VAL A 222 -5.71 13.50 -1.44
N TYR A 223 -5.75 14.49 -2.34
CA TYR A 223 -6.98 14.98 -2.96
C TYR A 223 -6.78 15.07 -4.47
N GLY A 224 -7.85 14.85 -5.23
CA GLY A 224 -7.89 15.19 -6.64
C GLY A 224 -7.75 16.72 -6.82
N ALA A 225 -7.07 17.15 -7.85
CA ALA A 225 -6.84 18.56 -8.10
C ALA A 225 -6.82 18.86 -9.61
N PRO A 226 -7.23 20.07 -10.06
CA PRO A 226 -7.11 20.50 -11.44
C PRO A 226 -5.66 20.93 -11.75
N THR A 227 -4.71 20.06 -11.43
CA THR A 227 -3.26 20.27 -11.66
C THR A 227 -2.83 19.51 -12.91
N PRO A 228 -1.66 19.79 -13.49
CA PRO A 228 -1.07 18.90 -14.47
C PRO A 228 -0.95 17.48 -13.93
N ALA A 229 -0.97 16.48 -14.82
CA ALA A 229 -0.74 15.11 -14.44
C ALA A 229 0.62 14.94 -13.75
N VAL A 230 0.69 14.07 -12.75
CA VAL A 230 1.95 13.78 -12.05
C VAL A 230 2.89 13.06 -12.99
N SER A 231 4.00 13.69 -13.31
CA SER A 231 5.07 13.13 -14.16
C SER A 231 6.29 12.69 -13.35
N ASP A 232 6.51 13.29 -12.19
CA ASP A 232 7.63 12.99 -11.28
C ASP A 232 7.13 12.82 -9.85
N TRP A 233 7.05 11.57 -9.42
CA TRP A 233 6.62 11.20 -8.08
C TRP A 233 7.66 11.54 -7.01
N ASP A 234 8.95 11.38 -7.32
CA ASP A 234 10.03 11.70 -6.37
C ASP A 234 10.07 13.19 -6.05
N ALA A 235 9.90 14.04 -7.07
CA ALA A 235 9.79 15.49 -6.87
C ALA A 235 8.53 15.85 -6.07
N LEU A 236 7.40 15.15 -6.29
CA LEU A 236 6.16 15.39 -5.56
C LEU A 236 6.29 15.00 -4.08
N PHE A 237 6.80 13.79 -3.78
CA PHE A 237 7.01 13.32 -2.41
C PHE A 237 8.13 14.09 -1.70
N GLY A 238 9.16 14.54 -2.43
CA GLY A 238 10.27 15.30 -1.89
C GLY A 238 9.89 16.66 -1.31
N ARG A 239 8.70 17.20 -1.63
CA ARG A 239 8.17 18.43 -1.04
C ARG A 239 7.55 18.21 0.35
N LEU A 240 7.29 16.95 0.72
CA LEU A 240 6.69 16.62 2.00
C LEU A 240 7.75 16.62 3.10
N ILE A 241 7.36 17.08 4.27
CA ILE A 241 8.17 17.02 5.48
C ILE A 241 8.11 15.59 6.03
N ALA A 242 9.25 15.01 6.39
CA ALA A 242 9.29 13.71 7.07
C ALA A 242 8.62 13.81 8.44
N ASP A 243 7.95 12.74 8.85
CA ASP A 243 7.42 12.66 10.20
C ASP A 243 8.57 12.65 11.21
N GLU A 244 8.35 13.27 12.36
CA GLU A 244 9.33 13.21 13.45
C GLU A 244 9.48 11.76 13.95
N PRO A 245 10.70 11.32 14.30
CA PRO A 245 10.88 10.00 14.91
C PRO A 245 10.02 9.87 16.16
N SER A 246 9.37 8.71 16.33
CA SER A 246 8.68 8.39 17.58
C SER A 246 9.71 8.32 18.71
N SER A 247 9.55 9.17 19.73
CA SER A 247 10.40 9.23 20.92
C SER A 247 10.22 8.02 21.82
#